data_a6dc98427b7135b15ecf84ca94519405
#
_entry.id   a6dc98427b7135b15ecf84ca94519405
#
_cell.length_a   1.000
_cell.length_b   1.000
_cell.length_c   1.000
_cell.angle_alpha   90.00
_cell.angle_beta   90.00
_cell.angle_gamma   90.00
#
_symmetry.space_group_name_H-M   'P 1'
#
loop_
_entity.id
_entity.type
_entity.pdbx_description
1 polymer ?
#
loop_
_entity_poly.entity_id
_entity_poly.type
_entity_poly.pdbx_seq_one_letter_code
_entity_poly.pdbx_strand_id
1 'polypeptide(L)'
;MQSFFNGLSGMLSFSKGIDVLSQNIANMNTPGYKGNNAIFRDFSGGEGGIGSSVVGTELQRQAGDYQDTGNATTLAIDGEGYFVLQDSDGKNFYTRAGQFTFNDNLELVDSTGNYNVMALDDAGNLAKVSFSDLKIMAPEATTQVQLSGQLASSDTNHTVSDIKIFDESGKSHTISIEFTNQNNNTWQAEIFLSDSTSAGTHQVQFNLDGSPLDGANVINQDFTFNGSTQTIEFSLGEGSSFANAIQVASGTSNLGATVEDGSATSGYTSIEFDELGQIKVTYSNGEEQSGQRIAIASFNDISKLTHAGNGLYQATSSQMEMGVAGEGVNGKILAGKLELSNVELTEQFAQLLIAQQGYSASSRVMN
;
A
#
# COMPACT_ATOMS: atom_id res chain seq x y z
N MET A 1 -53.14 -35.71 -11.20
CA MET A 1 -52.04 -35.74 -10.22
C MET A 1 -50.77 -35.03 -10.70
N GLN A 2 -50.39 -35.14 -11.98
CA GLN A 2 -49.16 -34.51 -12.51
C GLN A 2 -49.21 -32.96 -12.48
N SER A 3 -50.38 -32.37 -12.82
CA SER A 3 -50.59 -30.91 -12.76
C SER A 3 -50.45 -30.38 -11.34
N PHE A 4 -50.91 -31.12 -10.34
CA PHE A 4 -50.75 -30.75 -8.92
C PHE A 4 -49.30 -30.70 -8.49
N PHE A 5 -48.50 -31.73 -8.85
CA PHE A 5 -47.08 -31.73 -8.57
C PHE A 5 -46.30 -30.62 -9.28
N ASN A 6 -46.67 -30.32 -10.53
CA ASN A 6 -46.09 -29.21 -11.29
C ASN A 6 -46.41 -27.87 -10.63
N GLY A 7 -47.67 -27.67 -10.19
CA GLY A 7 -48.06 -26.49 -9.43
C GLY A 7 -47.31 -26.32 -8.10
N LEU A 8 -47.22 -27.45 -7.35
CA LEU A 8 -46.51 -27.43 -6.06
C LEU A 8 -45.01 -27.15 -6.22
N SER A 9 -44.37 -27.84 -7.17
CA SER A 9 -42.93 -27.58 -7.42
C SER A 9 -42.65 -26.18 -7.91
N GLY A 10 -43.52 -25.64 -8.78
CA GLY A 10 -43.46 -24.25 -9.24
C GLY A 10 -43.59 -23.25 -8.07
N MET A 11 -44.58 -23.45 -7.19
CA MET A 11 -44.73 -22.60 -6.00
C MET A 11 -43.49 -22.63 -5.09
N LEU A 12 -42.94 -23.80 -4.80
CA LEU A 12 -41.74 -23.94 -3.97
C LEU A 12 -40.53 -23.25 -4.61
N SER A 13 -40.40 -23.39 -5.93
CA SER A 13 -39.31 -22.76 -6.68
C SER A 13 -39.43 -21.22 -6.68
N PHE A 14 -40.61 -20.69 -6.95
CA PHE A 14 -40.85 -19.24 -6.90
C PHE A 14 -40.68 -18.69 -5.46
N SER A 15 -41.15 -19.43 -4.44
CA SER A 15 -40.93 -19.02 -3.04
C SER A 15 -39.46 -18.87 -2.72
N LYS A 16 -38.62 -19.86 -3.09
CA LYS A 16 -37.15 -19.75 -2.93
C LYS A 16 -36.54 -18.61 -3.73
N GLY A 17 -37.02 -18.36 -4.96
CA GLY A 17 -36.60 -17.21 -5.76
C GLY A 17 -36.94 -15.88 -5.06
N ILE A 18 -38.14 -15.76 -4.51
CA ILE A 18 -38.56 -14.58 -3.72
C ILE A 18 -37.67 -14.39 -2.49
N ASP A 19 -37.30 -15.46 -1.79
CA ASP A 19 -36.39 -15.38 -0.64
C ASP A 19 -35.01 -14.82 -1.02
N VAL A 20 -34.44 -15.27 -2.16
CA VAL A 20 -33.16 -14.76 -2.70
C VAL A 20 -33.28 -13.26 -3.07
N LEU A 21 -34.32 -12.88 -3.79
CA LEU A 21 -34.56 -11.47 -4.15
C LEU A 21 -34.76 -10.58 -2.93
N SER A 22 -35.46 -11.09 -1.90
CA SER A 22 -35.65 -10.38 -0.64
C SER A 22 -34.34 -10.17 0.12
N GLN A 23 -33.45 -11.16 0.11
CA GLN A 23 -32.11 -11.05 0.68
C GLN A 23 -31.26 -10.02 -0.08
N ASN A 24 -31.30 -10.00 -1.40
CA ASN A 24 -30.62 -8.99 -2.19
C ASN A 24 -31.12 -7.57 -1.83
N ILE A 25 -32.43 -7.36 -1.79
CA ILE A 25 -33.03 -6.07 -1.45
C ILE A 25 -32.63 -5.64 -0.03
N ALA A 26 -32.64 -6.57 0.94
CA ALA A 26 -32.26 -6.28 2.33
C ALA A 26 -30.81 -5.83 2.47
N ASN A 27 -29.91 -6.29 1.56
CA ASN A 27 -28.49 -6.01 1.58
C ASN A 27 -28.02 -5.00 0.53
N MET A 28 -28.93 -4.28 -0.13
CA MET A 28 -28.57 -3.29 -1.15
C MET A 28 -27.68 -2.15 -0.64
N ASN A 29 -27.77 -1.83 0.65
CA ASN A 29 -26.95 -0.81 1.31
C ASN A 29 -25.75 -1.42 2.09
N THR A 30 -25.53 -2.73 2.00
CA THR A 30 -24.41 -3.40 2.66
C THR A 30 -23.15 -3.27 1.79
N PRO A 31 -22.09 -2.60 2.23
CA PRO A 31 -20.87 -2.45 1.43
C PRO A 31 -20.27 -3.81 1.06
N GLY A 32 -19.81 -3.92 -0.19
CA GLY A 32 -19.19 -5.13 -0.72
C GLY A 32 -20.12 -6.34 -0.85
N TYR A 33 -21.42 -6.16 -0.66
CA TYR A 33 -22.38 -7.24 -0.85
C TYR A 33 -22.50 -7.59 -2.34
N LYS A 34 -22.45 -8.89 -2.63
CA LYS A 34 -22.68 -9.44 -3.98
C LYS A 34 -24.05 -10.09 -4.01
N GLY A 35 -24.89 -9.63 -4.92
CA GLY A 35 -26.22 -10.20 -5.15
C GLY A 35 -26.14 -11.68 -5.52
N ASN A 36 -27.20 -12.40 -5.16
CA ASN A 36 -27.36 -13.80 -5.49
C ASN A 36 -28.46 -13.97 -6.53
N ASN A 37 -28.25 -14.89 -7.46
CA ASN A 37 -29.27 -15.36 -8.41
C ASN A 37 -29.68 -16.78 -8.09
N ALA A 38 -30.98 -17.06 -8.08
CA ALA A 38 -31.49 -18.41 -7.91
C ALA A 38 -31.31 -19.21 -9.21
N ILE A 39 -30.71 -20.41 -9.13
CA ILE A 39 -30.54 -21.32 -10.27
C ILE A 39 -31.71 -22.28 -10.31
N PHE A 40 -32.53 -22.18 -11.35
CA PHE A 40 -33.65 -23.07 -11.56
C PHE A 40 -33.23 -24.25 -12.45
N ARG A 41 -33.74 -25.43 -12.11
CA ARG A 41 -33.58 -26.65 -12.91
C ARG A 41 -34.93 -27.34 -13.03
N ASP A 42 -35.17 -27.92 -14.19
CA ASP A 42 -36.31 -28.81 -14.41
C ASP A 42 -36.08 -30.20 -13.79
N PHE A 43 -37.15 -30.83 -13.35
CA PHE A 43 -37.13 -32.23 -12.99
C PHE A 43 -37.41 -33.07 -14.25
N SER A 44 -36.42 -33.83 -14.72
CA SER A 44 -36.60 -34.81 -15.79
C SER A 44 -37.12 -36.13 -15.22
N GLY A 45 -38.34 -36.48 -15.54
CA GLY A 45 -38.96 -37.76 -15.19
C GLY A 45 -39.59 -38.38 -16.39
N GLY A 46 -38.83 -39.11 -17.23
CA GLY A 46 -39.35 -39.78 -18.42
C GLY A 46 -39.72 -38.83 -19.57
N GLU A 47 -40.78 -39.10 -20.35
CA GLU A 47 -41.19 -38.36 -21.55
C GLU A 47 -41.83 -36.96 -21.26
N GLY A 48 -41.72 -36.37 -20.07
CA GLY A 48 -42.23 -35.06 -19.75
C GLY A 48 -41.65 -34.50 -18.45
N GLY A 49 -41.25 -33.23 -18.43
CA GLY A 49 -40.77 -32.52 -17.21
C GLY A 49 -41.79 -32.56 -16.07
N ILE A 50 -41.40 -32.91 -14.84
CA ILE A 50 -42.30 -33.06 -13.69
C ILE A 50 -42.24 -31.82 -12.77
N GLY A 51 -41.83 -30.67 -13.28
CA GLY A 51 -41.79 -29.43 -12.52
C GLY A 51 -40.38 -28.78 -12.47
N SER A 52 -40.21 -27.80 -11.59
CA SER A 52 -38.95 -27.08 -11.42
C SER A 52 -38.50 -27.06 -9.96
N SER A 53 -37.21 -26.95 -9.73
CA SER A 53 -36.62 -26.70 -8.41
C SER A 53 -35.50 -25.70 -8.48
N VAL A 54 -35.29 -24.94 -7.38
CA VAL A 54 -34.06 -24.16 -7.16
C VAL A 54 -33.01 -25.11 -6.62
N VAL A 55 -31.93 -25.30 -7.37
CA VAL A 55 -30.82 -26.21 -7.02
C VAL A 55 -29.66 -25.52 -6.30
N GLY A 56 -29.64 -24.20 -6.30
CA GLY A 56 -28.63 -23.42 -5.63
C GLY A 56 -28.76 -21.93 -5.92
N THR A 57 -27.84 -21.16 -5.43
CA THR A 57 -27.67 -19.73 -5.73
C THR A 57 -26.31 -19.50 -6.33
N GLU A 58 -26.18 -18.52 -7.20
CA GLU A 58 -24.93 -18.08 -7.78
C GLU A 58 -24.68 -16.62 -7.42
N LEU A 59 -23.49 -16.31 -6.87
CA LEU A 59 -23.06 -14.96 -6.60
C LEU A 59 -22.83 -14.19 -7.90
N GLN A 60 -23.30 -12.95 -7.96
CA GLN A 60 -22.99 -12.05 -9.08
C GLN A 60 -21.54 -11.60 -9.01
N ARG A 61 -20.77 -11.77 -10.10
CA ARG A 61 -19.35 -11.41 -10.18
C ARG A 61 -19.10 -9.93 -10.38
N GLN A 62 -20.07 -9.19 -10.92
CA GLN A 62 -19.92 -7.77 -11.21
C GLN A 62 -19.54 -6.99 -9.95
N ALA A 63 -18.60 -6.03 -10.12
CA ALA A 63 -18.31 -5.07 -9.06
C ALA A 63 -19.52 -4.15 -8.86
N GLY A 64 -19.69 -3.67 -7.63
CA GLY A 64 -20.57 -2.55 -7.35
C GLY A 64 -19.90 -1.22 -7.70
N ASP A 65 -20.63 -0.12 -7.55
CA ASP A 65 -20.06 1.21 -7.70
C ASP A 65 -19.10 1.53 -6.57
N TYR A 66 -18.10 2.39 -6.85
CA TYR A 66 -17.13 2.82 -5.86
C TYR A 66 -17.49 4.21 -5.33
N GLN A 67 -17.61 4.33 -4.03
CA GLN A 67 -17.85 5.58 -3.32
C GLN A 67 -16.59 6.10 -2.67
N ASP A 68 -16.22 7.36 -2.93
CA ASP A 68 -15.12 8.03 -2.23
C ASP A 68 -15.50 8.29 -0.76
N THR A 69 -14.63 7.88 0.17
CA THR A 69 -14.85 8.03 1.60
C THR A 69 -13.94 9.08 2.26
N GLY A 70 -12.84 9.44 1.59
CA GLY A 70 -11.81 10.32 2.12
C GLY A 70 -11.00 9.72 3.29
N ASN A 71 -11.20 8.43 3.60
CA ASN A 71 -10.46 7.72 4.64
C ASN A 71 -9.47 6.75 4.00
N ALA A 72 -8.18 6.95 4.22
CA ALA A 72 -7.10 6.15 3.63
C ALA A 72 -7.16 4.66 3.98
N THR A 73 -7.80 4.29 5.10
CA THR A 73 -7.95 2.88 5.53
C THR A 73 -9.18 2.19 4.94
N THR A 74 -10.03 2.93 4.21
CA THR A 74 -11.13 2.33 3.46
C THR A 74 -10.62 1.92 2.09
N LEU A 75 -10.78 0.65 1.76
CA LEU A 75 -10.18 0.04 0.58
C LEU A 75 -11.24 -0.66 -0.27
N ALA A 76 -11.12 -0.58 -1.57
CA ALA A 76 -11.92 -1.39 -2.50
C ALA A 76 -11.00 -2.17 -3.43
N ILE A 77 -11.50 -3.27 -3.99
CA ILE A 77 -10.77 -4.06 -4.98
C ILE A 77 -11.36 -3.80 -6.36
N ASP A 78 -10.58 -3.22 -7.25
CA ASP A 78 -10.94 -3.06 -8.66
C ASP A 78 -10.51 -4.31 -9.45
N GLY A 79 -11.47 -5.17 -9.72
CA GLY A 79 -11.25 -6.46 -10.35
C GLY A 79 -11.66 -7.66 -9.48
N GLU A 80 -11.06 -8.81 -9.73
CA GLU A 80 -11.38 -10.05 -9.00
C GLU A 80 -10.59 -10.15 -7.68
N GLY A 81 -11.14 -10.91 -6.71
CA GLY A 81 -10.50 -11.22 -5.43
C GLY A 81 -11.32 -10.77 -4.22
N TYR A 82 -10.89 -11.13 -3.05
CA TYR A 82 -11.49 -10.81 -1.75
C TYR A 82 -10.38 -10.48 -0.75
N PHE A 83 -10.60 -9.55 0.14
CA PHE A 83 -9.73 -9.34 1.29
C PHE A 83 -9.73 -10.57 2.18
N VAL A 84 -8.56 -10.94 2.67
CA VAL A 84 -8.38 -12.05 3.60
C VAL A 84 -8.40 -11.51 5.02
N LEU A 85 -9.36 -11.99 5.80
CA LEU A 85 -9.51 -11.67 7.21
C LEU A 85 -9.26 -12.92 8.06
N GLN A 86 -8.78 -12.73 9.28
CA GLN A 86 -8.58 -13.82 10.23
C GLN A 86 -9.16 -13.47 11.59
N ASP A 87 -9.90 -14.40 12.20
CA ASP A 87 -10.38 -14.26 13.55
C ASP A 87 -9.32 -14.58 14.61
N SER A 88 -9.67 -14.45 15.89
CA SER A 88 -8.79 -14.78 17.02
C SER A 88 -8.40 -16.25 17.11
N ASP A 89 -9.16 -17.14 16.50
CA ASP A 89 -8.92 -18.59 16.49
C ASP A 89 -8.05 -19.02 15.29
N GLY A 90 -7.63 -18.08 14.44
CA GLY A 90 -6.81 -18.32 13.26
C GLY A 90 -7.62 -18.81 12.04
N LYS A 91 -8.95 -18.68 12.05
CA LYS A 91 -9.81 -19.06 10.94
C LYS A 91 -9.92 -17.93 9.93
N ASN A 92 -9.76 -18.26 8.65
CA ASN A 92 -9.81 -17.30 7.57
C ASN A 92 -11.25 -17.06 7.09
N PHE A 93 -11.53 -15.79 6.82
CA PHE A 93 -12.76 -15.27 6.22
C PHE A 93 -12.39 -14.39 5.03
N TYR A 94 -13.34 -14.19 4.14
CA TYR A 94 -13.13 -13.43 2.91
C TYR A 94 -14.22 -12.37 2.78
N THR A 95 -13.86 -11.16 2.37
CA THR A 95 -14.82 -10.07 2.23
C THR A 95 -14.47 -9.15 1.05
N ARG A 96 -15.49 -8.46 0.53
CA ARG A 96 -15.36 -7.30 -0.34
C ARG A 96 -15.55 -5.98 0.40
N ALA A 97 -16.08 -6.05 1.64
CA ALA A 97 -16.25 -4.86 2.48
C ALA A 97 -14.89 -4.40 3.01
N GLY A 98 -14.38 -3.31 2.48
CA GLY A 98 -13.06 -2.77 2.82
C GLY A 98 -13.10 -1.64 3.83
N GLN A 99 -14.07 -1.62 4.74
CA GLN A 99 -14.12 -0.65 5.83
C GLN A 99 -13.20 -1.10 6.95
N PHE A 100 -11.93 -0.69 6.88
CA PHE A 100 -10.91 -1.06 7.85
C PHE A 100 -10.50 0.10 8.74
N THR A 101 -9.96 -0.21 9.90
CA THR A 101 -9.41 0.74 10.86
C THR A 101 -8.24 0.11 11.60
N PHE A 102 -7.34 0.93 12.13
CA PHE A 102 -6.26 0.45 13.00
C PHE A 102 -6.74 0.37 14.44
N ASN A 103 -6.45 -0.76 15.10
CA ASN A 103 -6.70 -0.96 16.52
C ASN A 103 -5.56 -0.34 17.37
N ASP A 104 -5.66 -0.45 18.71
CA ASP A 104 -4.65 0.07 19.65
C ASP A 104 -3.27 -0.59 19.50
N ASN A 105 -3.22 -1.79 18.91
CA ASN A 105 -1.97 -2.50 18.58
C ASN A 105 -1.40 -2.11 17.22
N LEU A 106 -2.01 -1.11 16.53
CA LEU A 106 -1.63 -0.68 15.18
C LEU A 106 -1.79 -1.80 14.13
N GLU A 107 -2.68 -2.77 14.39
CA GLU A 107 -3.08 -3.80 13.43
C GLU A 107 -4.34 -3.34 12.68
N LEU A 108 -4.40 -3.60 11.38
CA LEU A 108 -5.56 -3.30 10.55
C LEU A 108 -6.66 -4.32 10.81
N VAL A 109 -7.83 -3.85 11.23
CA VAL A 109 -9.00 -4.70 11.56
C VAL A 109 -10.22 -4.24 10.78
N ASP A 110 -11.21 -5.12 10.68
CA ASP A 110 -12.52 -4.78 10.12
C ASP A 110 -13.28 -3.78 11.00
N SER A 111 -14.37 -3.22 10.51
CA SER A 111 -15.17 -2.22 11.22
C SER A 111 -15.78 -2.72 12.55
N THR A 112 -15.84 -4.04 12.76
CA THR A 112 -16.31 -4.64 14.03
C THR A 112 -15.17 -4.84 15.04
N GLY A 113 -13.91 -4.79 14.60
CA GLY A 113 -12.73 -5.04 15.42
C GLY A 113 -12.48 -6.52 15.75
N ASN A 114 -13.24 -7.43 15.16
CA ASN A 114 -13.17 -8.86 15.48
C ASN A 114 -12.25 -9.64 14.54
N TYR A 115 -11.94 -9.07 13.38
CA TYR A 115 -11.17 -9.74 12.33
C TYR A 115 -9.98 -8.91 11.93
N ASN A 116 -8.78 -9.50 11.93
CA ASN A 116 -7.57 -8.88 11.45
C ASN A 116 -7.48 -9.00 9.92
N VAL A 117 -7.11 -7.92 9.25
CA VAL A 117 -6.78 -7.96 7.82
C VAL A 117 -5.41 -8.60 7.67
N MET A 118 -5.30 -9.53 6.72
CA MET A 118 -4.07 -10.28 6.52
C MET A 118 -3.25 -9.71 5.37
N ALA A 119 -1.94 -9.75 5.55
CA ALA A 119 -0.91 -9.49 4.54
C ALA A 119 -0.32 -10.81 4.07
N LEU A 120 0.29 -10.79 2.90
CA LEU A 120 1.12 -11.89 2.41
C LEU A 120 2.59 -11.46 2.51
N ASP A 121 3.42 -12.23 3.18
CA ASP A 121 4.86 -12.02 3.22
C ASP A 121 5.55 -12.54 1.93
N ASP A 122 6.83 -12.21 1.76
CA ASP A 122 7.60 -12.64 0.57
C ASP A 122 7.77 -14.17 0.49
N ALA A 123 7.56 -14.89 1.58
CA ALA A 123 7.57 -16.35 1.64
C ALA A 123 6.18 -16.97 1.35
N GLY A 124 5.15 -16.15 1.15
CA GLY A 124 3.78 -16.58 0.88
C GLY A 124 2.98 -16.96 2.14
N ASN A 125 3.43 -16.56 3.35
CA ASN A 125 2.67 -16.81 4.57
C ASN A 125 1.78 -15.63 4.90
N LEU A 126 0.65 -15.92 5.54
CA LEU A 126 -0.26 -14.90 6.06
C LEU A 126 0.29 -14.30 7.35
N ALA A 127 0.37 -12.98 7.41
CA ALA A 127 0.69 -12.19 8.58
C ALA A 127 -0.39 -11.12 8.77
N LYS A 128 -0.55 -10.62 9.99
CA LYS A 128 -1.48 -9.50 10.24
C LYS A 128 -0.91 -8.23 9.63
N VAL A 129 -1.75 -7.44 8.98
CA VAL A 129 -1.36 -6.12 8.51
C VAL A 129 -1.15 -5.20 9.71
N SER A 130 0.07 -4.73 9.92
CA SER A 130 0.44 -3.82 11.00
C SER A 130 1.48 -2.80 10.54
N PHE A 131 1.44 -1.61 11.13
CA PHE A 131 2.50 -0.62 10.97
C PHE A 131 3.26 -0.33 12.28
N SER A 132 3.19 -1.23 13.26
CA SER A 132 3.89 -1.06 14.55
C SER A 132 5.37 -0.80 14.39
N ASP A 133 6.02 -1.51 13.48
CA ASP A 133 7.46 -1.41 13.20
C ASP A 133 7.82 -0.17 12.38
N LEU A 134 6.83 0.41 11.71
CA LEU A 134 6.94 1.63 10.90
C LEU A 134 6.48 2.89 11.65
N LYS A 135 6.06 2.78 12.91
CA LYS A 135 5.57 3.94 13.70
C LYS A 135 6.64 5.00 13.90
N ILE A 136 7.88 4.57 14.03
CA ILE A 136 9.04 5.43 14.24
C ILE A 136 10.10 4.99 13.26
N MET A 137 10.55 5.91 12.43
CA MET A 137 11.71 5.71 11.59
C MET A 137 12.96 5.81 12.43
N ALA A 138 13.80 4.77 12.39
CA ALA A 138 15.09 4.80 13.05
C ALA A 138 15.97 5.91 12.46
N PRO A 139 16.84 6.52 13.27
CA PRO A 139 17.79 7.50 12.75
C PRO A 139 18.79 6.83 11.82
N GLU A 140 19.25 7.58 10.84
CA GLU A 140 20.32 7.18 9.94
C GLU A 140 21.46 8.17 10.03
N ALA A 141 22.69 7.65 10.20
CA ALA A 141 23.88 8.48 10.25
C ALA A 141 24.21 9.02 8.85
N THR A 142 24.61 10.28 8.75
CA THR A 142 25.10 10.85 7.49
C THR A 142 26.40 10.18 7.09
N THR A 143 26.48 9.68 5.86
CA THR A 143 27.70 9.07 5.30
C THR A 143 28.22 9.84 4.10
N GLN A 144 27.37 10.58 3.39
CA GLN A 144 27.72 11.26 2.14
C GLN A 144 27.27 12.70 2.10
N VAL A 145 28.19 13.58 1.71
CA VAL A 145 27.94 15.01 1.47
C VAL A 145 28.48 15.39 0.10
N GLN A 146 27.61 15.86 -0.79
CA GLN A 146 27.98 16.30 -2.12
C GLN A 146 28.32 17.80 -2.09
N LEU A 147 29.51 18.14 -2.56
CA LEU A 147 29.93 19.53 -2.79
C LEU A 147 29.66 19.92 -4.24
N SER A 148 29.01 21.05 -4.47
CA SER A 148 28.65 21.53 -5.80
C SER A 148 28.80 23.04 -5.92
N GLY A 149 29.13 23.51 -7.11
CA GLY A 149 29.36 24.92 -7.38
C GLY A 149 30.80 25.18 -7.83
N GLN A 150 31.32 26.38 -7.56
CA GLN A 150 32.65 26.75 -8.04
C GLN A 150 33.52 27.37 -6.97
N LEU A 151 34.82 27.10 -7.07
CA LEU A 151 35.90 27.80 -6.36
C LEU A 151 36.65 28.70 -7.37
N ALA A 152 36.77 29.98 -7.09
CA ALA A 152 37.51 30.89 -7.94
C ALA A 152 38.98 30.97 -7.48
N SER A 153 39.93 30.69 -8.38
CA SER A 153 41.36 30.74 -8.03
C SER A 153 41.87 32.15 -7.71
N SER A 154 41.07 33.19 -7.96
CA SER A 154 41.31 34.56 -7.49
C SER A 154 41.02 34.75 -6.00
N ASP A 155 40.18 33.89 -5.40
CA ASP A 155 39.83 33.99 -4.00
C ASP A 155 40.89 33.32 -3.12
N THR A 156 41.14 33.88 -1.94
CA THR A 156 42.07 33.33 -0.97
C THR A 156 41.45 32.25 -0.10
N ASN A 157 40.16 32.42 0.22
CA ASN A 157 39.39 31.45 1.00
C ASN A 157 37.93 31.46 0.59
N HIS A 158 37.23 30.35 0.90
CA HIS A 158 35.78 30.19 0.75
C HIS A 158 35.30 29.29 1.86
N THR A 159 34.19 29.66 2.53
CA THR A 159 33.62 28.86 3.62
C THR A 159 32.24 28.36 3.23
N VAL A 160 32.07 27.06 3.32
CA VAL A 160 30.77 26.38 3.23
C VAL A 160 30.29 26.16 4.66
N SER A 161 29.27 26.89 5.06
CA SER A 161 28.72 26.84 6.43
C SER A 161 27.39 26.08 6.48
N ASP A 162 26.92 25.82 7.73
CA ASP A 162 25.60 25.27 8.02
C ASP A 162 25.33 23.88 7.43
N ILE A 163 26.37 23.07 7.24
CA ILE A 163 26.22 21.67 6.82
C ILE A 163 25.71 20.87 8.02
N LYS A 164 24.45 20.41 7.93
CA LYS A 164 23.79 19.66 9.00
C LYS A 164 23.93 18.17 8.77
N ILE A 165 24.71 17.50 9.61
CA ILE A 165 24.90 16.05 9.59
C ILE A 165 24.21 15.39 10.78
N PHE A 166 23.90 14.09 10.69
CA PHE A 166 23.29 13.32 11.75
C PHE A 166 24.22 12.21 12.21
N ASP A 167 24.28 11.98 13.52
CA ASP A 167 24.99 10.85 14.10
C ASP A 167 24.10 9.58 14.16
N GLU A 168 24.65 8.44 14.53
CA GLU A 168 23.92 7.16 14.67
C GLU A 168 22.73 7.24 15.65
N SER A 169 22.71 8.20 16.55
CA SER A 169 21.60 8.42 17.49
C SER A 169 20.50 9.34 16.89
N GLY A 170 20.72 9.89 15.70
CA GLY A 170 19.84 10.86 15.05
C GLY A 170 19.97 12.28 15.57
N LYS A 171 20.98 12.56 16.36
CA LYS A 171 21.27 13.92 16.80
C LYS A 171 21.96 14.70 15.69
N SER A 172 21.47 15.89 15.41
CA SER A 172 22.08 16.75 14.39
C SER A 172 23.29 17.49 14.94
N HIS A 173 24.34 17.55 14.12
CA HIS A 173 25.52 18.35 14.31
C HIS A 173 25.71 19.28 13.12
N THR A 174 26.10 20.53 13.37
CA THR A 174 26.41 21.47 12.30
C THR A 174 27.91 21.55 12.14
N ILE A 175 28.39 21.44 10.92
CA ILE A 175 29.78 21.57 10.55
C ILE A 175 29.96 22.64 9.50
N SER A 176 31.18 23.12 9.32
CA SER A 176 31.57 24.02 8.23
C SER A 176 32.89 23.57 7.63
N ILE A 177 33.12 23.89 6.36
CA ILE A 177 34.37 23.59 5.65
C ILE A 177 34.94 24.90 5.15
N GLU A 178 36.14 25.23 5.54
CA GLU A 178 36.90 26.36 5.01
C GLU A 178 37.91 25.88 3.98
N PHE A 179 37.75 26.35 2.76
CA PHE A 179 38.68 26.11 1.65
C PHE A 179 39.65 27.26 1.56
N THR A 180 40.95 27.00 1.73
CA THR A 180 42.02 27.98 1.58
C THR A 180 42.86 27.67 0.35
N ASN A 181 43.00 28.63 -0.55
CA ASN A 181 43.75 28.49 -1.80
C ASN A 181 45.26 28.36 -1.52
N GLN A 182 45.84 27.23 -1.93
CA GLN A 182 47.27 26.94 -1.80
C GLN A 182 48.08 27.21 -3.09
N ASN A 183 47.44 27.82 -4.09
CA ASN A 183 47.89 27.96 -5.46
C ASN A 183 48.02 26.61 -6.21
N ASN A 184 48.46 26.64 -7.45
CA ASN A 184 48.64 25.44 -8.30
C ASN A 184 47.39 24.54 -8.37
N ASN A 185 46.20 25.14 -8.42
CA ASN A 185 44.89 24.41 -8.43
C ASN A 185 44.67 23.49 -7.24
N THR A 186 45.33 23.79 -6.11
CA THR A 186 45.19 23.02 -4.88
C THR A 186 44.53 23.88 -3.80
N TRP A 187 43.53 23.30 -3.13
CA TRP A 187 42.85 23.91 -1.99
C TRP A 187 43.00 23.04 -0.76
N GLN A 188 43.30 23.69 0.38
CA GLN A 188 43.20 23.08 1.66
C GLN A 188 41.82 23.20 2.20
N ALA A 189 41.16 22.08 2.51
CA ALA A 189 39.86 22.00 3.14
C ALA A 189 40.05 21.71 4.62
N GLU A 190 39.68 22.62 5.48
CA GLU A 190 39.66 22.41 6.94
C GLU A 190 38.22 22.34 7.42
N ILE A 191 37.88 21.27 8.12
CA ILE A 191 36.53 20.97 8.58
C ILE A 191 36.43 21.35 10.06
N PHE A 192 35.42 22.18 10.38
CA PHE A 192 35.17 22.67 11.74
C PHE A 192 33.83 22.15 12.26
N LEU A 193 33.84 21.78 13.55
CA LEU A 193 32.61 21.55 14.31
C LEU A 193 31.98 22.91 14.71
N SER A 194 30.72 22.86 15.18
CA SER A 194 29.97 24.06 15.59
C SER A 194 30.64 24.88 16.70
N ASP A 195 31.53 24.29 17.47
CA ASP A 195 32.33 24.94 18.50
C ASP A 195 33.67 25.56 17.98
N SER A 196 33.82 25.58 16.66
CA SER A 196 35.04 26.04 15.98
C SER A 196 36.27 25.12 16.22
N THR A 197 36.07 23.88 16.71
CA THR A 197 37.13 22.91 16.82
C THR A 197 37.40 22.31 15.45
N SER A 198 38.66 22.27 15.01
CA SER A 198 39.05 21.60 13.76
C SER A 198 38.92 20.09 13.93
N ALA A 199 38.10 19.48 13.04
CA ALA A 199 37.95 18.03 12.98
C ALA A 199 39.02 17.36 12.12
N GLY A 200 39.56 18.11 11.15
CA GLY A 200 40.58 17.59 10.24
C GLY A 200 40.88 18.57 9.10
N THR A 201 42.02 18.33 8.47
CA THR A 201 42.52 19.11 7.34
C THR A 201 42.88 18.20 6.19
N HIS A 202 42.36 18.48 5.01
CA HIS A 202 42.53 17.69 3.79
C HIS A 202 42.97 18.60 2.62
N GLN A 203 43.47 17.99 1.58
CA GLN A 203 43.77 18.70 0.33
C GLN A 203 42.88 18.18 -0.82
N VAL A 204 42.34 19.09 -1.58
CA VAL A 204 41.64 18.82 -2.82
C VAL A 204 42.35 19.49 -3.97
N GLN A 205 42.34 18.87 -5.13
CA GLN A 205 43.07 19.35 -6.29
C GLN A 205 42.18 19.34 -7.55
N PHE A 206 42.39 20.33 -8.38
CA PHE A 206 41.72 20.46 -9.68
C PHE A 206 42.71 20.31 -10.83
N ASN A 207 42.23 19.82 -11.94
CA ASN A 207 42.98 19.78 -13.20
C ASN A 207 43.16 21.19 -13.78
N LEU A 208 44.01 21.35 -14.77
CA LEU A 208 44.24 22.63 -15.47
C LEU A 208 42.99 23.15 -16.17
N ASP A 209 42.05 22.31 -16.51
CA ASP A 209 40.75 22.66 -17.11
C ASP A 209 39.69 23.06 -16.08
N GLY A 210 40.00 22.92 -14.79
CA GLY A 210 39.11 23.27 -13.67
C GLY A 210 38.22 22.14 -13.17
N SER A 211 38.29 20.94 -13.75
CA SER A 211 37.59 19.75 -13.21
C SER A 211 38.32 19.19 -12.00
N PRO A 212 37.64 18.50 -11.06
CA PRO A 212 38.29 17.82 -9.93
C PRO A 212 39.33 16.79 -10.40
N LEU A 213 40.47 16.74 -9.73
CA LEU A 213 41.50 15.75 -10.05
C LEU A 213 41.11 14.40 -9.46
N ASP A 214 41.17 13.37 -10.30
CA ASP A 214 40.88 12.00 -9.87
C ASP A 214 41.81 11.55 -8.73
N GLY A 215 41.23 10.98 -7.67
CA GLY A 215 41.94 10.61 -6.43
C GLY A 215 42.22 11.75 -5.43
N ALA A 216 41.91 13.02 -5.78
CA ALA A 216 41.94 14.18 -4.88
C ALA A 216 40.59 14.94 -4.86
N ASN A 217 39.54 14.30 -5.31
CA ASN A 217 38.17 14.82 -5.43
C ASN A 217 37.24 14.36 -4.30
N VAL A 218 37.76 13.59 -3.35
CA VAL A 218 37.00 13.04 -2.23
C VAL A 218 37.76 13.28 -0.93
N ILE A 219 37.05 13.73 0.10
CA ILE A 219 37.55 13.89 1.47
C ILE A 219 36.81 12.91 2.36
N ASN A 220 37.53 12.00 3.01
CA ASN A 220 36.99 11.13 4.04
C ASN A 220 37.43 11.68 5.42
N GLN A 221 36.41 12.06 6.21
CA GLN A 221 36.65 12.59 7.56
C GLN A 221 35.94 11.75 8.61
N ASP A 222 36.70 11.37 9.62
CA ASP A 222 36.19 10.67 10.79
C ASP A 222 35.69 11.68 11.84
N PHE A 223 34.48 11.50 12.29
CA PHE A 223 33.89 12.25 13.39
C PHE A 223 33.62 11.28 14.56
N THR A 224 33.91 11.70 15.77
CA THR A 224 33.58 10.93 16.96
C THR A 224 32.45 11.63 17.74
N PHE A 225 31.26 11.01 17.73
CA PHE A 225 30.11 11.47 18.48
C PHE A 225 29.74 10.43 19.54
N ASN A 226 29.62 10.84 20.79
CA ASN A 226 29.22 9.98 21.92
C ASN A 226 30.05 8.69 22.05
N GLY A 227 31.31 8.67 21.54
CA GLY A 227 32.19 7.49 21.57
C GLY A 227 32.07 6.53 20.40
N SER A 228 31.17 6.80 19.45
CA SER A 228 31.08 6.11 18.15
C SER A 228 31.80 6.95 17.09
N THR A 229 32.56 6.28 16.21
CA THR A 229 33.25 6.93 15.08
C THR A 229 32.48 6.70 13.80
N GLN A 230 32.16 7.78 13.12
CA GLN A 230 31.42 7.86 11.87
C GLN A 230 32.33 8.51 10.83
N THR A 231 32.53 7.83 9.69
CA THR A 231 33.25 8.41 8.54
C THR A 231 32.27 9.04 7.58
N ILE A 232 32.50 10.29 7.23
CA ILE A 232 31.69 11.02 6.23
C ILE A 232 32.56 11.31 5.02
N GLU A 233 32.03 10.96 3.86
CA GLU A 233 32.62 11.25 2.56
C GLU A 233 32.09 12.60 2.04
N PHE A 234 32.99 13.55 1.77
CA PHE A 234 32.69 14.79 1.08
C PHE A 234 33.20 14.69 -0.35
N SER A 235 32.27 14.61 -1.31
CA SER A 235 32.60 14.43 -2.74
C SER A 235 32.52 15.75 -3.49
N LEU A 236 33.58 16.07 -4.27
CA LEU A 236 33.55 17.18 -5.23
C LEU A 236 32.97 16.73 -6.58
N GLY A 237 32.58 15.48 -6.71
CA GLY A 237 32.09 14.85 -7.94
C GLY A 237 33.12 13.91 -8.56
N GLU A 238 32.77 13.32 -9.70
CA GLU A 238 33.66 12.43 -10.44
C GLU A 238 34.88 13.18 -10.97
N GLY A 239 36.05 12.52 -10.92
CA GLY A 239 37.28 13.06 -11.50
C GLY A 239 37.13 13.41 -12.98
N SER A 240 37.68 14.52 -13.40
CA SER A 240 37.60 15.04 -14.78
C SER A 240 36.15 15.35 -15.25
N SER A 241 35.21 15.55 -14.34
CA SER A 241 33.81 15.90 -14.60
C SER A 241 33.53 17.35 -14.20
N PHE A 242 32.62 18.02 -14.92
CA PHE A 242 32.14 19.38 -14.58
C PHE A 242 30.74 19.37 -13.97
N ALA A 243 30.22 18.21 -13.53
CA ALA A 243 28.86 18.07 -13.09
C ALA A 243 28.58 18.71 -11.71
N ASN A 244 29.58 18.72 -10.82
CA ASN A 244 29.43 19.15 -9.42
C ASN A 244 30.35 20.31 -9.07
N ALA A 245 31.45 20.08 -8.35
CA ALA A 245 32.40 21.13 -8.00
C ALA A 245 33.37 21.40 -9.14
N ILE A 246 33.66 22.66 -9.41
CA ILE A 246 34.64 23.09 -10.42
C ILE A 246 35.54 24.19 -9.89
N GLN A 247 36.73 24.36 -10.48
CA GLN A 247 37.55 25.53 -10.27
C GLN A 247 37.50 26.46 -11.48
N VAL A 248 37.32 27.75 -11.23
CA VAL A 248 37.34 28.78 -12.29
C VAL A 248 38.50 29.75 -12.06
N ALA A 249 39.03 30.32 -13.15
CA ALA A 249 40.17 31.23 -13.06
C ALA A 249 39.85 32.57 -12.39
N SER A 250 38.61 33.04 -12.53
CA SER A 250 38.14 34.30 -11.96
C SER A 250 36.65 34.24 -11.69
N GLY A 251 36.19 35.08 -10.75
CA GLY A 251 34.77 35.14 -10.33
C GLY A 251 34.69 35.18 -8.82
N THR A 252 33.53 34.78 -8.33
CA THR A 252 33.29 34.62 -6.88
C THR A 252 33.03 33.13 -6.59
N SER A 253 33.66 32.63 -5.58
CA SER A 253 33.43 31.26 -5.10
C SER A 253 32.02 31.15 -4.53
N ASN A 254 31.30 30.09 -4.90
CA ASN A 254 29.94 29.77 -4.46
C ASN A 254 29.75 28.27 -4.19
N LEU A 255 30.85 27.57 -3.91
CA LEU A 255 30.77 26.16 -3.53
C LEU A 255 29.82 26.01 -2.34
N GLY A 256 28.88 25.08 -2.46
CA GLY A 256 27.94 24.69 -1.42
C GLY A 256 27.99 23.20 -1.13
N ALA A 257 27.29 22.76 -0.10
CA ALA A 257 27.19 21.35 0.27
C ALA A 257 25.72 20.92 0.33
N THR A 258 25.46 19.71 -0.19
CA THR A 258 24.18 19.01 -0.05
C THR A 258 24.46 17.71 0.68
N VAL A 259 23.72 17.47 1.75
CA VAL A 259 23.78 16.18 2.49
C VAL A 259 22.88 15.21 1.75
N GLU A 260 23.45 14.08 1.30
CA GLU A 260 22.73 13.11 0.44
C GLU A 260 21.97 12.08 1.27
N ASP A 261 22.42 11.81 2.51
CA ASP A 261 21.84 10.80 3.40
C ASP A 261 21.85 11.27 4.86
N GLY A 262 21.29 10.44 5.73
CA GLY A 262 21.22 10.71 7.15
C GLY A 262 19.94 11.42 7.58
N SER A 263 19.35 10.93 8.64
CA SER A 263 18.09 11.45 9.16
C SER A 263 18.00 11.35 10.69
N ALA A 264 17.23 12.26 11.27
CA ALA A 264 16.81 12.14 12.66
C ALA A 264 15.72 11.10 12.83
N THR A 265 15.58 10.57 14.05
CA THR A 265 14.38 9.80 14.41
C THR A 265 13.12 10.59 14.04
N SER A 266 12.26 10.00 13.24
CA SER A 266 11.06 10.66 12.73
C SER A 266 9.81 9.85 13.07
N GLY A 267 8.76 10.52 13.54
CA GLY A 267 7.45 9.93 13.73
C GLY A 267 6.64 9.96 12.43
N TYR A 268 5.74 9.01 12.26
CA TYR A 268 4.85 8.99 11.10
C TYR A 268 3.88 10.19 11.10
N THR A 269 3.52 10.67 9.91
CA THR A 269 2.54 11.76 9.70
C THR A 269 1.29 11.28 8.97
N SER A 270 1.45 10.38 8.00
CA SER A 270 0.33 9.79 7.27
C SER A 270 0.58 8.33 6.91
N ILE A 271 -0.50 7.60 6.70
CA ILE A 271 -0.50 6.22 6.24
C ILE A 271 -1.43 6.14 5.04
N GLU A 272 -0.96 5.56 3.97
CA GLU A 272 -1.71 5.36 2.73
C GLU A 272 -1.51 3.94 2.22
N PHE A 273 -2.38 3.51 1.32
CA PHE A 273 -2.22 2.24 0.60
C PHE A 273 -2.07 2.56 -0.89
N ASP A 274 -1.13 1.91 -1.54
CA ASP A 274 -0.98 2.03 -2.98
C ASP A 274 -1.89 1.06 -3.76
N GLU A 275 -1.86 1.13 -5.09
CA GLU A 275 -2.66 0.25 -5.97
C GLU A 275 -2.32 -1.24 -5.82
N LEU A 276 -1.15 -1.57 -5.30
CA LEU A 276 -0.69 -2.93 -5.03
C LEU A 276 -1.06 -3.40 -3.61
N GLY A 277 -1.80 -2.58 -2.85
CA GLY A 277 -2.19 -2.88 -1.47
C GLY A 277 -1.05 -2.83 -0.47
N GLN A 278 0.05 -2.16 -0.82
CA GLN A 278 1.19 -1.96 0.06
C GLN A 278 0.96 -0.74 0.97
N ILE A 279 1.21 -0.90 2.27
CA ILE A 279 1.20 0.23 3.19
C ILE A 279 2.38 1.15 2.86
N LYS A 280 2.11 2.44 2.73
CA LYS A 280 3.09 3.52 2.66
C LYS A 280 2.94 4.43 3.86
N VAL A 281 4.01 4.63 4.58
CA VAL A 281 4.08 5.49 5.76
C VAL A 281 4.99 6.66 5.44
N THR A 282 4.44 7.87 5.53
CA THR A 282 5.20 9.11 5.38
C THR A 282 5.58 9.65 6.75
N TYR A 283 6.82 10.07 6.91
CA TYR A 283 7.37 10.59 8.16
C TYR A 283 7.48 12.11 8.18
N SER A 284 7.73 12.66 9.38
CA SER A 284 7.84 14.12 9.58
C SER A 284 9.04 14.76 8.87
N ASN A 285 10.03 13.97 8.44
CA ASN A 285 11.15 14.40 7.62
C ASN A 285 10.85 14.41 6.10
N GLY A 286 9.66 13.93 5.72
CA GLY A 286 9.22 13.82 4.32
C GLY A 286 9.62 12.51 3.63
N GLU A 287 10.33 11.62 4.33
CA GLU A 287 10.65 10.31 3.80
C GLU A 287 9.47 9.34 3.87
N GLU A 288 9.50 8.33 3.00
CA GLU A 288 8.47 7.31 2.92
C GLU A 288 9.07 5.93 3.11
N GLN A 289 8.40 5.09 3.90
CA GLN A 289 8.71 3.67 3.99
C GLN A 289 7.52 2.83 3.57
N SER A 290 7.82 1.74 2.87
CA SER A 290 6.84 0.76 2.43
C SER A 290 6.79 -0.40 3.42
N GLY A 291 5.58 -0.79 3.81
CA GLY A 291 5.35 -1.92 4.70
C GLY A 291 4.79 -3.14 3.96
N GLN A 292 3.98 -3.90 4.66
CA GLN A 292 3.38 -5.13 4.19
C GLN A 292 2.36 -4.88 3.06
N ARG A 293 2.11 -5.93 2.23
CA ARG A 293 1.08 -5.94 1.19
C ARG A 293 -0.13 -6.73 1.66
N ILE A 294 -1.32 -6.19 1.43
CA ILE A 294 -2.59 -6.85 1.75
C ILE A 294 -2.74 -8.12 0.92
N ALA A 295 -3.10 -9.22 1.58
CA ALA A 295 -3.41 -10.48 0.94
C ALA A 295 -4.76 -10.42 0.25
N ILE A 296 -4.81 -10.87 -1.00
CA ILE A 296 -6.02 -11.05 -1.80
C ILE A 296 -6.20 -12.53 -2.10
N ALA A 297 -7.41 -13.03 -1.89
CA ALA A 297 -7.79 -14.37 -2.26
C ALA A 297 -8.69 -14.36 -3.50
N SER A 298 -8.34 -15.09 -4.54
CA SER A 298 -9.18 -15.33 -5.71
C SER A 298 -9.74 -16.76 -5.68
N PHE A 299 -10.94 -16.93 -6.22
CA PHE A 299 -11.65 -18.20 -6.24
C PHE A 299 -12.06 -18.56 -7.66
N ASN A 300 -11.62 -19.70 -8.15
CA ASN A 300 -12.02 -20.21 -9.46
C ASN A 300 -13.53 -20.48 -9.53
N ASP A 301 -14.11 -20.88 -8.40
CA ASP A 301 -15.54 -21.20 -8.28
C ASP A 301 -16.12 -20.53 -7.04
N ILE A 302 -16.73 -19.34 -7.24
CA ILE A 302 -17.36 -18.57 -6.16
C ILE A 302 -18.65 -19.21 -5.63
N SER A 303 -19.24 -20.20 -6.33
CA SER A 303 -20.43 -20.91 -5.84
C SER A 303 -20.16 -21.74 -4.59
N LYS A 304 -18.88 -22.00 -4.28
CA LYS A 304 -18.43 -22.70 -3.09
C LYS A 304 -18.18 -21.81 -1.88
N LEU A 305 -18.33 -20.50 -2.06
CA LEU A 305 -18.30 -19.55 -0.96
C LEU A 305 -19.63 -19.61 -0.20
N THR A 306 -19.55 -19.79 1.11
CA THR A 306 -20.72 -19.77 2.00
C THR A 306 -20.74 -18.46 2.80
N HIS A 307 -21.91 -17.84 2.89
CA HIS A 307 -22.09 -16.65 3.71
C HIS A 307 -21.90 -16.99 5.20
N ALA A 308 -21.04 -16.23 5.87
CA ALA A 308 -20.80 -16.33 7.32
C ALA A 308 -21.50 -15.21 8.13
N GLY A 309 -22.24 -14.33 7.43
CA GLY A 309 -22.85 -13.12 8.01
C GLY A 309 -21.95 -11.90 7.87
N ASN A 310 -22.48 -10.70 8.09
CA ASN A 310 -21.76 -9.43 8.10
C ASN A 310 -20.89 -9.15 6.83
N GLY A 311 -21.32 -9.62 5.65
CA GLY A 311 -20.52 -9.48 4.42
C GLY A 311 -19.29 -10.38 4.34
N LEU A 312 -19.19 -11.36 5.26
CA LEU A 312 -18.10 -12.33 5.32
C LEU A 312 -18.48 -13.62 4.60
N TYR A 313 -17.49 -14.21 3.94
CA TYR A 313 -17.59 -15.49 3.26
C TYR A 313 -16.58 -16.49 3.84
N GLN A 314 -16.91 -17.76 3.78
CA GLN A 314 -16.01 -18.87 4.07
C GLN A 314 -15.87 -19.76 2.83
N ALA A 315 -14.67 -20.22 2.57
CA ALA A 315 -14.43 -21.20 1.51
C ALA A 315 -14.53 -22.62 2.06
N THR A 316 -15.28 -23.46 1.36
CA THR A 316 -15.47 -24.88 1.70
C THR A 316 -14.48 -25.82 1.01
N SER A 317 -13.64 -25.32 0.10
CA SER A 317 -12.70 -26.12 -0.67
C SER A 317 -11.34 -25.43 -0.86
N SER A 318 -10.32 -26.24 -1.15
CA SER A 318 -8.92 -25.86 -1.36
C SER A 318 -8.63 -25.18 -2.73
N GLN A 319 -9.65 -24.82 -3.51
CA GLN A 319 -9.45 -24.17 -4.82
C GLN A 319 -9.45 -22.64 -4.67
N MET A 320 -8.52 -22.15 -3.90
CA MET A 320 -8.28 -20.75 -3.64
C MET A 320 -6.83 -20.45 -4.02
N GLU A 321 -6.62 -19.37 -4.72
CA GLU A 321 -5.31 -18.80 -4.99
C GLU A 321 -5.14 -17.55 -4.13
N MET A 322 -4.10 -17.55 -3.30
CA MET A 322 -3.72 -16.38 -2.53
C MET A 322 -2.60 -15.65 -3.24
N GLY A 323 -2.67 -14.34 -3.25
CA GLY A 323 -1.68 -13.45 -3.85
C GLY A 323 -1.81 -12.05 -3.29
N VAL A 324 -1.16 -11.12 -3.91
CA VAL A 324 -1.27 -9.69 -3.61
C VAL A 324 -2.01 -8.97 -4.72
N ALA A 325 -2.48 -7.75 -4.45
CA ALA A 325 -3.20 -6.96 -5.43
C ALA A 325 -2.33 -6.68 -6.67
N GLY A 326 -2.96 -6.65 -7.84
CA GLY A 326 -2.30 -6.37 -9.12
C GLY A 326 -1.45 -7.51 -9.67
N GLU A 327 -1.37 -8.66 -9.01
CA GLU A 327 -0.65 -9.85 -9.49
C GLU A 327 -1.61 -10.93 -9.98
N GLY A 328 -1.27 -11.57 -11.11
CA GLY A 328 -2.07 -12.64 -11.69
C GLY A 328 -3.48 -12.17 -12.08
N VAL A 329 -4.50 -12.80 -11.49
CA VAL A 329 -5.93 -12.48 -11.71
C VAL A 329 -6.48 -11.50 -10.66
N ASN A 330 -5.68 -11.15 -9.64
CA ASN A 330 -6.12 -10.29 -8.55
C ASN A 330 -6.28 -8.85 -9.03
N GLY A 331 -7.37 -8.21 -8.62
CA GLY A 331 -7.64 -6.80 -8.85
C GLY A 331 -6.65 -5.88 -8.12
N LYS A 332 -6.69 -4.60 -8.47
CA LYS A 332 -5.92 -3.54 -7.80
C LYS A 332 -6.68 -3.01 -6.59
N ILE A 333 -5.95 -2.42 -5.64
CA ILE A 333 -6.53 -1.72 -4.50
C ILE A 333 -6.84 -0.26 -4.88
N LEU A 334 -8.03 0.19 -4.54
CA LEU A 334 -8.43 1.58 -4.57
C LEU A 334 -8.52 2.10 -3.14
N ALA A 335 -7.52 2.84 -2.70
CA ALA A 335 -7.50 3.46 -1.38
C ALA A 335 -8.48 4.65 -1.31
N GLY A 336 -9.08 4.88 -0.16
CA GLY A 336 -10.07 5.93 0.05
C GLY A 336 -11.44 5.65 -0.57
N LYS A 337 -11.65 4.45 -1.13
CA LYS A 337 -12.90 4.06 -1.80
C LYS A 337 -13.55 2.86 -1.12
N LEU A 338 -14.87 2.84 -1.17
CA LEU A 338 -15.69 1.76 -0.67
C LEU A 338 -16.49 1.16 -1.82
N GLU A 339 -16.45 -0.15 -1.98
CA GLU A 339 -17.30 -0.86 -2.92
C GLU A 339 -18.72 -0.95 -2.35
N LEU A 340 -19.70 -0.46 -3.07
CA LEU A 340 -21.11 -0.58 -2.74
C LEU A 340 -21.66 -1.95 -3.15
N SER A 341 -22.87 -2.27 -2.71
CA SER A 341 -23.59 -3.44 -3.20
C SER A 341 -23.79 -3.35 -4.72
N ASN A 342 -23.68 -4.47 -5.44
CA ASN A 342 -23.97 -4.55 -6.87
C ASN A 342 -25.46 -4.82 -7.15
N VAL A 343 -26.33 -4.70 -6.15
CA VAL A 343 -27.76 -4.96 -6.27
C VAL A 343 -28.51 -3.72 -6.77
N GLU A 344 -29.13 -3.82 -7.94
CA GLU A 344 -30.02 -2.77 -8.48
C GLU A 344 -31.45 -2.94 -8.00
N LEU A 345 -31.97 -1.97 -7.25
CA LEU A 345 -33.31 -2.01 -6.66
C LEU A 345 -34.41 -2.19 -7.69
N THR A 346 -34.31 -1.47 -8.82
CA THR A 346 -35.33 -1.51 -9.90
C THR A 346 -35.42 -2.89 -10.51
N GLU A 347 -34.27 -3.53 -10.77
CA GLU A 347 -34.20 -4.88 -11.32
C GLU A 347 -34.76 -5.89 -10.33
N GLN A 348 -34.35 -5.82 -9.06
CA GLN A 348 -34.83 -6.75 -8.03
C GLN A 348 -36.37 -6.66 -7.84
N PHE A 349 -36.96 -5.45 -7.85
CA PHE A 349 -38.42 -5.31 -7.75
C PHE A 349 -39.13 -5.86 -8.99
N ALA A 350 -38.59 -5.65 -10.17
CA ALA A 350 -39.18 -6.22 -11.38
C ALA A 350 -39.19 -7.75 -11.34
N GLN A 351 -38.05 -8.35 -10.94
CA GLN A 351 -37.92 -9.81 -10.78
C GLN A 351 -38.83 -10.33 -9.66
N LEU A 352 -38.99 -9.59 -8.56
CA LEU A 352 -39.88 -9.93 -7.45
C LEU A 352 -41.34 -9.98 -7.92
N LEU A 353 -41.81 -8.99 -8.71
CA LEU A 353 -43.15 -8.99 -9.26
C LEU A 353 -43.39 -10.19 -10.20
N ILE A 354 -42.43 -10.52 -11.03
CA ILE A 354 -42.51 -11.69 -11.92
C ILE A 354 -42.57 -12.99 -11.09
N ALA A 355 -41.76 -13.13 -10.08
CA ALA A 355 -41.74 -14.31 -9.19
C ALA A 355 -43.09 -14.43 -8.42
N GLN A 356 -43.65 -13.32 -7.93
CA GLN A 356 -44.99 -13.30 -7.28
C GLN A 356 -46.11 -13.69 -8.22
N GLN A 357 -46.07 -13.23 -9.48
CA GLN A 357 -47.03 -13.64 -10.49
C GLN A 357 -46.92 -15.13 -10.83
N GLY A 358 -45.69 -15.65 -10.96
CA GLY A 358 -45.41 -17.06 -11.16
C GLY A 358 -45.90 -17.94 -10.01
N TYR A 359 -45.64 -17.50 -8.77
CA TYR A 359 -46.17 -18.14 -7.56
C TYR A 359 -47.73 -18.19 -7.58
N SER A 360 -48.39 -17.06 -7.87
CA SER A 360 -49.82 -16.97 -7.93
C SER A 360 -50.43 -17.85 -9.06
N ALA A 361 -49.76 -17.90 -10.21
CA ALA A 361 -50.19 -18.76 -11.33
C ALA A 361 -50.06 -20.26 -10.95
N SER A 362 -48.95 -20.67 -10.32
CA SER A 362 -48.71 -22.05 -9.86
C SER A 362 -49.74 -22.46 -8.79
N SER A 363 -50.15 -21.53 -7.90
CA SER A 363 -51.20 -21.75 -6.91
C SER A 363 -52.57 -22.00 -7.55
N ARG A 364 -52.90 -21.28 -8.63
CA ARG A 364 -54.18 -21.49 -9.36
C ARG A 364 -54.26 -22.82 -10.11
N VAL A 365 -53.12 -23.41 -10.47
CA VAL A 365 -53.09 -24.75 -11.11
C VAL A 365 -53.39 -25.85 -10.10
N MET A 366 -53.24 -25.59 -8.82
CA MET A 366 -53.51 -26.56 -7.73
C MET A 366 -54.95 -26.54 -7.27
N ASN A 367 -55.70 -25.41 -7.52
CA ASN A 367 -57.12 -25.28 -7.22
C ASN A 367 -57.98 -25.69 -8.44
#